data_1bfb3f2302dc099fd1ec63c5f8964afd
#
_entry.id   1bfb3f2302dc099fd1ec63c5f8964afd
#
_cell.length_a   1.000
_cell.length_b   1.000
_cell.length_c   1.000
_cell.angle_alpha   90.00
_cell.angle_beta   90.00
_cell.angle_gamma   90.00
#
_symmetry.space_group_name_H-M   'P 1'
#
loop_
_entity.id
_entity.type
_entity.pdbx_description
1 polymer ?
#
loop_
_entity_poly.entity_id
_entity_poly.type
_entity_poly.pdbx_seq_one_letter_code
_entity_poly.pdbx_strand_id
1 'polypeptide(L)'
;VDAVDFKAFVFNMKKELYPHQKEFFDEILESLKINNSVCAQLSTGAGKTVVFTELVRYLDSKTLILVDSEDLVNQTVKTFSKQGIDVGCVLAGNKIFPNNKVIVAMVKSLWNRRKKIPLFDYCVIDEAHIWEFNKLFEYLPNCKRIGFTATPCRLKRYKVDDEFTEVETMSQWYDDIVCGKPISWLIEHGYLIPEKNEYIDFDSSGLKTDASGEFTASSLKEVFQSDSYQKSLRKTFDKLCDGKKTMIFTSAIETNRIYTELFKDKNIKTYDSKTDDENRQDVIEWFKNTPNAVLINTGCFTKGFDVCDVEVILMARATKSLSLWIQIAGRGARKTSKIEKPYFLLIDGGNNNEEHGIFSFDRDWRKIFFDKQRKSYLNQDEDCEECGFLFPEKEKICPNCGAERPEKEIEEDIEKEVKEFKIKGQKAKPDPPTLDINFHIIKGHSKYQAMKILKEKWIVFLCKFDISENNFKFRIQDGTLKNGFKKFLQPIYLLILRSILKDGKHVKYDSLCEKILTETKIKKYEI
;
A
#
# COMPACT_ATOMS: atom_id res chain seq x y z
N VAL A 1 13.92 32.66 -34.30
CA VAL A 1 14.28 31.43 -33.56
C VAL A 1 13.55 30.32 -34.29
N ASP A 2 14.31 29.54 -35.02
CA ASP A 2 13.81 28.58 -36.01
C ASP A 2 13.01 27.42 -35.37
N ALA A 3 11.95 26.97 -36.06
CA ALA A 3 11.08 25.86 -35.63
C ALA A 3 11.83 24.54 -35.37
N VAL A 4 13.06 24.42 -35.85
CA VAL A 4 13.94 23.25 -35.64
C VAL A 4 14.54 23.27 -34.22
N ASP A 5 14.87 24.45 -33.70
CA ASP A 5 15.43 24.59 -32.33
C ASP A 5 14.37 24.37 -31.23
N PHE A 6 13.11 24.74 -31.51
CA PHE A 6 12.02 24.51 -30.56
C PHE A 6 11.66 23.00 -30.42
N LYS A 7 11.72 22.23 -31.53
CA LYS A 7 11.55 20.77 -31.50
C LYS A 7 12.70 20.07 -30.77
N ALA A 8 13.95 20.51 -30.94
CA ALA A 8 15.11 19.99 -30.23
C ALA A 8 15.06 20.35 -28.74
N PHE A 9 14.59 21.56 -28.41
CA PHE A 9 14.38 22.00 -27.01
C PHE A 9 13.27 21.22 -26.31
N VAL A 10 12.17 20.92 -26.99
CA VAL A 10 11.06 20.08 -26.49
C VAL A 10 11.48 18.62 -26.35
N PHE A 11 12.34 18.12 -27.25
CA PHE A 11 12.87 16.74 -27.18
C PHE A 11 13.80 16.54 -25.96
N ASN A 12 14.54 17.58 -25.56
CA ASN A 12 15.41 17.54 -24.38
C ASN A 12 14.67 17.63 -23.02
N MET A 13 13.37 17.89 -23.00
CA MET A 13 12.55 17.93 -21.78
C MET A 13 11.72 16.66 -21.54
N LYS A 14 11.87 15.64 -22.37
CA LYS A 14 11.16 14.36 -22.21
C LYS A 14 11.73 13.63 -21.01
N LYS A 15 10.96 13.55 -19.93
CA LYS A 15 11.34 12.78 -18.75
C LYS A 15 11.17 11.29 -19.08
N GLU A 16 12.26 10.59 -19.33
CA GLU A 16 12.20 9.14 -19.58
C GLU A 16 11.62 8.40 -18.37
N LEU A 17 10.78 7.40 -18.65
CA LEU A 17 10.26 6.52 -17.61
C LEU A 17 11.41 5.65 -17.07
N TYR A 18 11.46 5.50 -15.76
CA TYR A 18 12.30 4.48 -15.16
C TYR A 18 11.88 3.07 -15.63
N PRO A 19 12.77 2.06 -15.61
CA PRO A 19 12.45 0.71 -16.08
C PRO A 19 11.16 0.14 -15.48
N HIS A 20 10.98 0.26 -14.17
CA HIS A 20 9.77 -0.19 -13.48
C HIS A 20 8.50 0.60 -13.85
N GLN A 21 8.64 1.89 -14.18
CA GLN A 21 7.53 2.70 -14.66
C GLN A 21 7.15 2.34 -16.11
N LYS A 22 8.15 1.97 -16.92
CA LYS A 22 7.93 1.51 -18.29
C LYS A 22 7.23 0.16 -18.31
N GLU A 23 7.65 -0.79 -17.48
CA GLU A 23 6.98 -2.07 -17.29
C GLU A 23 5.50 -1.86 -16.92
N PHE A 24 5.24 -1.05 -15.88
CA PHE A 24 3.89 -0.70 -15.45
C PHE A 24 3.05 -0.02 -16.54
N PHE A 25 3.65 0.88 -17.31
CA PHE A 25 3.02 1.55 -18.44
C PHE A 25 2.61 0.54 -19.52
N ASP A 26 3.49 -0.39 -19.89
CA ASP A 26 3.23 -1.40 -20.89
C ASP A 26 2.12 -2.37 -20.45
N GLU A 27 2.11 -2.77 -19.16
CA GLU A 27 1.04 -3.58 -18.57
C GLU A 27 -0.34 -2.87 -18.62
N ILE A 28 -0.40 -1.56 -18.39
CA ILE A 28 -1.64 -0.78 -18.55
C ILE A 28 -2.14 -0.86 -20.00
N LEU A 29 -1.23 -0.68 -20.98
CA LEU A 29 -1.61 -0.76 -22.40
C LEU A 29 -2.11 -2.16 -22.79
N GLU A 30 -1.45 -3.22 -22.29
CA GLU A 30 -1.91 -4.60 -22.55
C GLU A 30 -3.29 -4.86 -21.94
N SER A 31 -3.51 -4.42 -20.69
CA SER A 31 -4.83 -4.56 -20.07
C SER A 31 -5.93 -3.79 -20.83
N LEU A 32 -5.63 -2.59 -21.35
CA LEU A 32 -6.57 -1.79 -22.15
C LEU A 32 -6.93 -2.40 -23.52
N LYS A 33 -6.17 -3.39 -24.01
CA LYS A 33 -6.56 -4.11 -25.24
C LYS A 33 -7.79 -4.99 -25.02
N ILE A 34 -7.97 -5.50 -23.82
CA ILE A 34 -8.99 -6.47 -23.44
C ILE A 34 -10.11 -5.79 -22.65
N ASN A 35 -9.76 -4.83 -21.77
CA ASN A 35 -10.65 -4.20 -20.82
C ASN A 35 -11.02 -2.77 -21.24
N ASN A 36 -12.21 -2.32 -20.84
CA ASN A 36 -12.64 -0.92 -21.05
C ASN A 36 -12.26 -0.01 -19.89
N SER A 37 -11.91 -0.58 -18.76
CA SER A 37 -11.51 0.18 -17.58
C SER A 37 -10.42 -0.53 -16.77
N VAL A 38 -9.37 0.20 -16.40
CA VAL A 38 -8.20 -0.31 -15.69
C VAL A 38 -7.92 0.57 -14.47
N CYS A 39 -7.79 -0.05 -13.31
CA CYS A 39 -7.26 0.58 -12.11
C CYS A 39 -5.73 0.45 -12.13
N ALA A 40 -5.03 1.56 -12.26
CA ALA A 40 -3.57 1.64 -12.28
C ALA A 40 -3.07 1.96 -10.85
N GLN A 41 -2.75 0.93 -10.06
CA GLN A 41 -2.24 1.10 -8.71
C GLN A 41 -0.74 1.38 -8.75
N LEU A 42 -0.33 2.54 -8.27
CA LEU A 42 1.08 2.93 -8.16
C LEU A 42 1.32 3.64 -6.84
N SER A 43 2.31 3.14 -6.09
CA SER A 43 2.65 3.61 -4.74
C SER A 43 2.89 5.12 -4.69
N THR A 44 2.57 5.75 -3.56
CA THR A 44 2.83 7.19 -3.33
C THR A 44 4.32 7.46 -3.47
N GLY A 45 4.67 8.48 -4.27
CA GLY A 45 6.07 8.82 -4.56
C GLY A 45 6.71 8.05 -5.72
N ALA A 46 6.09 7.00 -6.26
CA ALA A 46 6.63 6.22 -7.38
C ALA A 46 6.45 6.89 -8.77
N GLY A 47 5.93 8.12 -8.82
CA GLY A 47 5.87 8.91 -10.04
C GLY A 47 4.59 8.76 -10.86
N LYS A 48 3.43 8.55 -10.24
CA LYS A 48 2.11 8.49 -10.92
C LYS A 48 1.94 9.55 -12.01
N THR A 49 2.21 10.82 -11.68
CA THR A 49 2.06 11.95 -12.62
C THR A 49 2.94 11.81 -13.87
N VAL A 50 4.14 11.24 -13.74
CA VAL A 50 5.05 11.01 -14.86
C VAL A 50 4.48 9.96 -15.80
N VAL A 51 4.04 8.83 -15.23
CA VAL A 51 3.46 7.71 -16.00
C VAL A 51 2.17 8.13 -16.72
N PHE A 52 1.25 8.80 -16.02
CA PHE A 52 -0.01 9.17 -16.66
C PHE A 52 0.17 10.29 -17.71
N THR A 53 1.13 11.19 -17.53
CA THR A 53 1.44 12.19 -18.57
C THR A 53 1.98 11.53 -19.83
N GLU A 54 2.88 10.55 -19.69
CA GLU A 54 3.39 9.78 -20.83
C GLU A 54 2.28 8.93 -21.48
N LEU A 55 1.38 8.38 -20.66
CA LEU A 55 0.21 7.64 -21.17
C LEU A 55 -0.70 8.53 -22.04
N VAL A 56 -1.04 9.72 -21.57
CA VAL A 56 -1.86 10.69 -22.35
C VAL A 56 -1.17 11.09 -23.65
N ARG A 57 0.15 11.28 -23.62
CA ARG A 57 0.95 11.56 -24.83
C ARG A 57 0.91 10.39 -25.82
N TYR A 58 1.08 9.17 -25.33
CA TYR A 58 1.08 7.95 -26.14
C TYR A 58 -0.27 7.70 -26.80
N LEU A 59 -1.37 7.86 -26.04
CA LEU A 59 -2.72 7.64 -26.54
C LEU A 59 -3.10 8.61 -27.66
N ASP A 60 -2.55 9.80 -27.65
CA ASP A 60 -2.72 10.85 -28.67
C ASP A 60 -4.19 11.00 -29.17
N SER A 61 -5.15 10.89 -28.27
CA SER A 61 -6.60 10.87 -28.54
C SER A 61 -7.32 11.88 -27.66
N LYS A 62 -8.62 12.13 -27.94
CA LYS A 62 -9.45 12.99 -27.09
C LYS A 62 -9.52 12.43 -25.67
N THR A 63 -8.82 13.07 -24.75
CA THR A 63 -8.66 12.59 -23.38
C THR A 63 -9.20 13.58 -22.37
N LEU A 64 -10.08 13.10 -21.50
CA LEU A 64 -10.53 13.81 -20.31
C LEU A 64 -9.69 13.38 -19.10
N ILE A 65 -9.19 14.35 -18.35
CA ILE A 65 -8.47 14.09 -17.10
C ILE A 65 -9.34 14.62 -15.95
N LEU A 66 -9.65 13.75 -15.00
CA LEU A 66 -10.43 14.10 -13.83
C LEU A 66 -9.54 14.22 -12.60
N VAL A 67 -9.68 15.35 -11.91
CA VAL A 67 -9.04 15.64 -10.63
C VAL A 67 -10.06 16.21 -9.64
N ASP A 68 -9.75 16.19 -8.34
CA ASP A 68 -10.71 16.55 -7.30
C ASP A 68 -10.64 18.01 -6.83
N SER A 69 -9.57 18.74 -7.17
CA SER A 69 -9.35 20.12 -6.72
C SER A 69 -8.85 21.05 -7.82
N GLU A 70 -9.06 22.35 -7.63
CA GLU A 70 -8.58 23.39 -8.54
C GLU A 70 -7.05 23.47 -8.59
N ASP A 71 -6.40 23.30 -7.45
CA ASP A 71 -4.93 23.26 -7.37
C ASP A 71 -4.35 22.14 -8.24
N LEU A 72 -4.98 20.96 -8.23
CA LEU A 72 -4.58 19.84 -9.09
C LEU A 72 -4.86 20.09 -10.57
N VAL A 73 -5.96 20.79 -10.92
CA VAL A 73 -6.19 21.24 -12.30
C VAL A 73 -5.04 22.12 -12.76
N ASN A 74 -4.72 23.16 -12.00
CA ASN A 74 -3.67 24.12 -12.32
C ASN A 74 -2.29 23.47 -12.42
N GLN A 75 -1.97 22.56 -11.49
CA GLN A 75 -0.72 21.80 -11.49
C GLN A 75 -0.61 20.88 -12.72
N THR A 76 -1.68 20.17 -13.05
CA THR A 76 -1.73 19.24 -14.18
C THR A 76 -1.61 19.99 -15.50
N VAL A 77 -2.37 21.07 -15.68
CA VAL A 77 -2.28 21.95 -16.85
C VAL A 77 -0.86 22.49 -17.02
N LYS A 78 -0.26 23.03 -15.95
CA LYS A 78 1.12 23.54 -15.97
C LYS A 78 2.14 22.46 -16.33
N THR A 79 1.96 21.24 -15.82
CA THR A 79 2.84 20.10 -16.12
C THR A 79 2.74 19.71 -17.58
N PHE A 80 1.53 19.59 -18.11
CA PHE A 80 1.27 19.19 -19.50
C PHE A 80 1.75 20.26 -20.49
N SER A 81 1.44 21.53 -20.23
CA SER A 81 1.90 22.64 -21.06
C SER A 81 3.43 22.70 -21.14
N LYS A 82 4.14 22.48 -20.01
CA LYS A 82 5.62 22.41 -20.01
C LYS A 82 6.17 21.26 -20.84
N GLN A 83 5.37 20.21 -21.06
CA GLN A 83 5.75 19.07 -21.88
C GLN A 83 5.21 19.15 -23.32
N GLY A 84 4.70 20.31 -23.72
CA GLY A 84 4.19 20.54 -25.08
C GLY A 84 2.87 19.86 -25.40
N ILE A 85 2.09 19.42 -24.41
CA ILE A 85 0.74 18.86 -24.61
C ILE A 85 -0.25 20.02 -24.66
N ASP A 86 -1.06 20.05 -25.75
CA ASP A 86 -2.15 21.01 -25.89
C ASP A 86 -3.30 20.65 -24.94
N VAL A 87 -3.44 21.42 -23.86
CA VAL A 87 -4.35 21.12 -22.75
C VAL A 87 -5.25 22.30 -22.43
N GLY A 88 -6.55 22.03 -22.34
CA GLY A 88 -7.55 22.94 -21.81
C GLY A 88 -8.00 22.56 -20.40
N CYS A 89 -8.76 23.43 -19.72
CA CYS A 89 -9.29 23.10 -18.41
C CYS A 89 -10.78 23.47 -18.24
N VAL A 90 -11.46 22.77 -17.33
CA VAL A 90 -12.84 23.02 -16.93
C VAL A 90 -12.91 23.28 -15.43
N LEU A 91 -13.08 24.54 -15.07
CA LEU A 91 -13.25 25.05 -13.71
C LEU A 91 -14.64 25.70 -13.51
N ALA A 92 -14.92 26.16 -12.29
CA ALA A 92 -16.24 26.71 -11.94
C ALA A 92 -16.69 27.87 -12.85
N GLY A 93 -15.82 28.78 -13.24
CA GLY A 93 -16.10 29.96 -14.06
C GLY A 93 -16.21 29.72 -15.57
N ASN A 94 -15.80 28.57 -16.09
CA ASN A 94 -15.82 28.31 -17.52
C ASN A 94 -17.25 28.09 -18.04
N LYS A 95 -17.68 28.86 -19.04
CA LYS A 95 -19.02 28.72 -19.66
C LYS A 95 -19.06 27.69 -20.79
N ILE A 96 -17.94 27.46 -21.48
CA ILE A 96 -17.81 26.63 -22.66
C ILE A 96 -16.70 25.60 -22.44
N PHE A 97 -16.85 24.38 -22.98
CA PHE A 97 -15.78 23.41 -23.02
C PHE A 97 -14.66 23.91 -23.96
N PRO A 98 -13.40 23.82 -23.55
CA PRO A 98 -12.28 24.13 -24.44
C PRO A 98 -12.22 23.14 -25.60
N ASN A 99 -11.68 23.57 -26.73
CA ASN A 99 -11.55 22.73 -27.95
C ASN A 99 -10.18 22.03 -28.02
N ASN A 100 -9.54 21.81 -26.88
CA ASN A 100 -8.27 21.10 -26.80
C ASN A 100 -8.48 19.59 -26.88
N LYS A 101 -7.46 18.87 -27.37
CA LYS A 101 -7.45 17.42 -27.44
C LYS A 101 -7.45 16.78 -26.04
N VAL A 102 -6.74 17.40 -25.12
CA VAL A 102 -6.69 17.01 -23.70
C VAL A 102 -7.38 18.06 -22.85
N ILE A 103 -8.31 17.62 -21.99
CA ILE A 103 -9.04 18.50 -21.10
C ILE A 103 -8.88 18.03 -19.66
N VAL A 104 -8.40 18.90 -18.78
CA VAL A 104 -8.34 18.65 -17.33
C VAL A 104 -9.56 19.28 -16.68
N ALA A 105 -10.34 18.51 -15.94
CA ALA A 105 -11.57 18.96 -15.33
C ALA A 105 -11.62 18.65 -13.82
N MET A 106 -12.03 19.64 -13.03
CA MET A 106 -12.41 19.41 -11.64
C MET A 106 -13.76 18.67 -11.60
N VAL A 107 -13.84 17.58 -10.85
CA VAL A 107 -15.02 16.70 -10.80
C VAL A 107 -16.32 17.45 -10.49
N LYS A 108 -16.31 18.37 -9.51
CA LYS A 108 -17.48 19.17 -9.12
C LYS A 108 -17.92 20.10 -10.25
N SER A 109 -16.96 20.71 -10.96
CA SER A 109 -17.24 21.61 -12.09
C SER A 109 -17.81 20.86 -13.28
N LEU A 110 -17.31 19.64 -13.51
CA LEU A 110 -17.80 18.76 -14.59
C LEU A 110 -19.18 18.19 -14.25
N TRP A 111 -19.45 17.85 -12.99
CA TRP A 111 -20.76 17.37 -12.54
C TRP A 111 -21.88 18.38 -12.85
N ASN A 112 -21.62 19.65 -12.64
CA ASN A 112 -22.58 20.71 -12.95
C ASN A 112 -22.88 20.82 -14.46
N ARG A 113 -22.02 20.26 -15.30
CA ARG A 113 -22.11 20.26 -16.77
C ARG A 113 -22.32 18.88 -17.37
N ARG A 114 -22.62 17.86 -16.55
CA ARG A 114 -22.61 16.43 -16.94
C ARG A 114 -23.43 16.11 -18.18
N LYS A 115 -24.56 16.83 -18.41
CA LYS A 115 -25.40 16.64 -19.62
C LYS A 115 -24.83 17.23 -20.91
N LYS A 116 -23.72 17.97 -20.83
CA LYS A 116 -23.08 18.66 -21.96
C LYS A 116 -21.62 18.23 -22.15
N ILE A 117 -21.22 17.12 -21.53
CA ILE A 117 -19.86 16.59 -21.67
C ILE A 117 -19.67 16.13 -23.11
N PRO A 118 -18.62 16.60 -23.83
CA PRO A 118 -18.28 16.11 -25.16
C PRO A 118 -17.88 14.63 -25.11
N LEU A 119 -17.83 13.97 -26.26
CA LEU A 119 -17.33 12.61 -26.37
C LEU A 119 -15.80 12.62 -26.22
N PHE A 120 -15.30 11.69 -25.40
CA PHE A 120 -13.89 11.41 -25.18
C PHE A 120 -13.61 9.95 -25.48
N ASP A 121 -12.41 9.65 -26.00
CA ASP A 121 -11.95 8.29 -26.22
C ASP A 121 -11.43 7.68 -24.92
N TYR A 122 -10.77 8.52 -24.10
CA TYR A 122 -10.19 8.11 -22.81
C TYR A 122 -10.57 9.08 -21.68
N CYS A 123 -10.72 8.52 -20.49
CA CYS A 123 -10.85 9.24 -19.24
C CYS A 123 -9.77 8.77 -18.25
N VAL A 124 -8.82 9.63 -17.94
CA VAL A 124 -7.79 9.37 -16.94
C VAL A 124 -8.19 10.04 -15.64
N ILE A 125 -8.20 9.30 -14.54
CA ILE A 125 -8.66 9.77 -13.23
C ILE A 125 -7.47 9.72 -12.26
N ASP A 126 -7.10 10.85 -11.68
CA ASP A 126 -6.12 10.91 -10.59
C ASP A 126 -6.83 10.72 -9.24
N GLU A 127 -6.20 9.94 -8.33
CA GLU A 127 -6.78 9.51 -7.07
C GLU A 127 -8.16 8.85 -7.24
N ALA A 128 -8.22 7.84 -8.11
CA ALA A 128 -9.44 7.17 -8.54
C ALA A 128 -10.29 6.56 -7.41
N HIS A 129 -9.73 6.37 -6.21
CA HIS A 129 -10.44 5.92 -5.02
C HIS A 129 -11.48 6.94 -4.50
N ILE A 130 -11.47 8.18 -5.00
CA ILE A 130 -12.44 9.21 -4.64
C ILE A 130 -13.78 8.90 -5.31
N TRP A 131 -14.84 8.69 -4.52
CA TRP A 131 -16.14 8.20 -4.99
C TRP A 131 -16.90 9.18 -5.91
N GLU A 132 -16.61 10.48 -5.80
CA GLU A 132 -17.27 11.52 -6.62
C GLU A 132 -17.06 11.30 -8.12
N PHE A 133 -15.92 10.72 -8.52
CA PHE A 133 -15.63 10.43 -9.92
C PHE A 133 -16.60 9.41 -10.51
N ASN A 134 -17.00 8.41 -9.72
CA ASN A 134 -17.82 7.31 -10.20
C ASN A 134 -19.20 7.77 -10.69
N LYS A 135 -19.74 8.86 -10.12
CA LYS A 135 -21.00 9.45 -10.55
C LYS A 135 -20.98 9.99 -11.99
N LEU A 136 -19.80 10.27 -12.54
CA LEU A 136 -19.65 10.77 -13.89
C LEU A 136 -19.60 9.65 -14.94
N PHE A 137 -19.37 8.39 -14.53
CA PHE A 137 -19.16 7.31 -15.49
C PHE A 137 -20.36 7.03 -16.40
N GLU A 138 -21.57 7.23 -15.91
CA GLU A 138 -22.81 7.12 -16.73
C GLU A 138 -22.91 8.19 -17.84
N TYR A 139 -22.18 9.33 -17.67
CA TYR A 139 -22.13 10.43 -18.63
C TYR A 139 -20.92 10.36 -19.57
N LEU A 140 -20.13 9.30 -19.47
CA LEU A 140 -18.95 9.02 -20.29
C LEU A 140 -19.09 7.67 -21.00
N PRO A 141 -20.16 7.48 -21.82
CA PRO A 141 -20.36 6.23 -22.54
C PRO A 141 -19.23 6.03 -23.56
N ASN A 142 -18.85 4.78 -23.75
CA ASN A 142 -17.82 4.35 -24.73
C ASN A 142 -16.41 4.93 -24.48
N CYS A 143 -16.18 5.58 -23.34
CA CYS A 143 -14.89 6.12 -22.96
C CYS A 143 -14.09 5.08 -22.19
N LYS A 144 -12.89 4.72 -22.64
CA LYS A 144 -11.98 3.86 -21.88
C LYS A 144 -11.48 4.61 -20.64
N ARG A 145 -11.53 3.97 -19.46
CA ARG A 145 -11.19 4.61 -18.19
C ARG A 145 -9.90 4.05 -17.61
N ILE A 146 -9.01 4.94 -17.18
CA ILE A 146 -7.77 4.58 -16.49
C ILE A 146 -7.73 5.34 -15.17
N GLY A 147 -7.91 4.63 -14.06
CA GLY A 147 -7.94 5.22 -12.72
C GLY A 147 -6.64 5.03 -11.98
N PHE A 148 -5.86 6.10 -11.81
CA PHE A 148 -4.63 6.07 -11.03
C PHE A 148 -4.91 6.25 -9.55
N THR A 149 -4.34 5.38 -8.70
CA THR A 149 -4.43 5.49 -7.24
C THR A 149 -3.25 4.80 -6.57
N ALA A 150 -2.89 5.23 -5.37
CA ALA A 150 -1.97 4.47 -4.52
C ALA A 150 -2.68 3.34 -3.77
N THR A 151 -3.98 3.49 -3.53
CA THR A 151 -4.80 2.59 -2.72
C THR A 151 -6.11 2.28 -3.46
N PRO A 152 -6.25 1.10 -4.08
CA PRO A 152 -7.44 0.74 -4.87
C PRO A 152 -8.64 0.32 -4.01
N CYS A 153 -8.79 0.97 -2.87
CA CYS A 153 -9.88 0.76 -1.91
C CYS A 153 -10.16 2.05 -1.15
N ARG A 154 -11.29 2.11 -0.49
CA ARG A 154 -11.67 3.22 0.39
C ARG A 154 -12.42 2.72 1.61
N LEU A 155 -12.38 3.50 2.68
CA LEU A 155 -13.17 3.24 3.87
C LEU A 155 -14.66 3.44 3.56
N LYS A 156 -15.45 2.40 3.79
CA LYS A 156 -16.91 2.45 3.71
C LYS A 156 -17.50 1.26 4.44
N ARG A 157 -18.16 1.50 5.53
CA ARG A 157 -18.85 0.45 6.30
C ARG A 157 -20.18 0.09 5.64
N TYR A 158 -20.37 -1.19 5.31
CA TYR A 158 -21.61 -1.73 4.77
C TYR A 158 -21.75 -3.23 5.10
N LYS A 159 -22.97 -3.77 4.99
CA LYS A 159 -23.23 -5.21 5.19
C LYS A 159 -23.08 -5.98 3.88
N VAL A 160 -22.39 -7.11 3.93
CA VAL A 160 -22.35 -8.12 2.87
C VAL A 160 -22.58 -9.47 3.55
N ASP A 161 -23.61 -10.21 3.14
CA ASP A 161 -23.96 -11.54 3.68
C ASP A 161 -24.02 -11.59 5.22
N ASP A 162 -24.69 -10.59 5.81
CA ASP A 162 -24.82 -10.35 7.27
C ASP A 162 -23.52 -9.99 8.03
N GLU A 163 -22.37 -9.93 7.37
CA GLU A 163 -21.14 -9.44 7.94
C GLU A 163 -20.88 -7.96 7.57
N PHE A 164 -20.30 -7.20 8.50
CA PHE A 164 -19.86 -5.84 8.22
C PHE A 164 -18.51 -5.86 7.52
N THR A 165 -18.44 -5.17 6.37
CA THR A 165 -17.17 -4.82 5.73
C THR A 165 -16.91 -3.33 5.89
N GLU A 166 -15.65 -2.96 6.08
CA GLU A 166 -15.22 -1.58 6.25
C GLU A 166 -14.49 -1.01 5.02
N VAL A 167 -14.36 -1.83 3.98
CA VAL A 167 -13.61 -1.44 2.77
C VAL A 167 -14.43 -1.69 1.51
N GLU A 168 -14.63 -0.65 0.74
CA GLU A 168 -15.18 -0.73 -0.61
C GLU A 168 -14.03 -0.77 -1.62
N THR A 169 -14.01 -1.83 -2.44
CA THR A 169 -12.95 -2.02 -3.44
C THR A 169 -13.30 -1.35 -4.77
N MET A 170 -12.28 -1.05 -5.58
CA MET A 170 -12.47 -0.38 -6.87
C MET A 170 -12.96 -1.33 -7.98
N SER A 171 -13.00 -2.65 -7.75
CA SER A 171 -13.51 -3.65 -8.71
C SER A 171 -14.98 -3.46 -9.14
N GLN A 172 -15.72 -2.60 -8.43
CA GLN A 172 -17.09 -2.24 -8.83
C GLN A 172 -17.12 -1.29 -10.04
N TRP A 173 -16.01 -0.60 -10.34
CA TRP A 173 -15.95 0.45 -11.39
C TRP A 173 -14.87 0.23 -12.42
N TYR A 174 -13.96 -0.71 -12.17
CA TYR A 174 -12.86 -1.04 -13.06
C TYR A 174 -12.83 -2.55 -13.29
N ASP A 175 -12.59 -2.94 -14.56
CA ASP A 175 -12.62 -4.33 -15.00
C ASP A 175 -11.38 -5.11 -14.55
N ASP A 176 -10.22 -4.41 -14.45
CA ASP A 176 -8.93 -5.00 -14.06
C ASP A 176 -8.09 -4.02 -13.23
N ILE A 177 -7.06 -4.56 -12.60
CA ILE A 177 -6.05 -3.80 -11.88
C ILE A 177 -4.65 -4.17 -12.35
N VAL A 178 -3.86 -3.15 -12.67
CA VAL A 178 -2.42 -3.23 -12.89
C VAL A 178 -1.72 -2.66 -11.66
N CYS A 179 -0.79 -3.42 -11.07
CA CYS A 179 -0.09 -3.03 -9.85
C CYS A 179 1.39 -2.73 -10.15
N GLY A 180 1.84 -1.54 -9.81
CA GLY A 180 3.26 -1.19 -9.85
C GLY A 180 4.07 -1.87 -8.75
N LYS A 181 5.38 -1.63 -8.74
CA LYS A 181 6.28 -2.20 -7.72
C LYS A 181 5.86 -1.77 -6.31
N PRO A 182 5.96 -2.67 -5.33
CA PRO A 182 5.61 -2.37 -3.94
C PRO A 182 6.58 -1.35 -3.30
N ILE A 183 6.20 -0.77 -2.17
CA ILE A 183 6.98 0.27 -1.50
C ILE A 183 8.33 -0.27 -1.03
N SER A 184 8.39 -1.49 -0.49
CA SER A 184 9.63 -2.16 -0.08
C SER A 184 10.63 -2.26 -1.22
N TRP A 185 10.17 -2.71 -2.40
CA TRP A 185 11.02 -2.79 -3.60
C TRP A 185 11.54 -1.42 -4.03
N LEU A 186 10.68 -0.38 -4.00
CA LEU A 186 11.07 0.99 -4.35
C LEU A 186 12.12 1.56 -3.39
N ILE A 187 12.06 1.20 -2.11
CA ILE A 187 13.06 1.54 -1.09
C ILE A 187 14.36 0.80 -1.36
N GLU A 188 14.31 -0.51 -1.52
CA GLU A 188 15.48 -1.37 -1.79
C GLU A 188 16.27 -0.90 -3.02
N HIS A 189 15.56 -0.47 -4.08
CA HIS A 189 16.18 0.03 -5.32
C HIS A 189 16.45 1.54 -5.29
N GLY A 190 16.27 2.20 -4.15
CA GLY A 190 16.62 3.61 -3.95
C GLY A 190 15.73 4.61 -4.70
N TYR A 191 14.51 4.24 -5.06
CA TYR A 191 13.52 5.17 -5.61
C TYR A 191 12.75 5.93 -4.52
N LEU A 192 12.60 5.32 -3.34
CA LEU A 192 12.03 5.94 -2.14
C LEU A 192 13.03 5.89 -0.98
N ILE A 193 12.78 6.71 0.03
CA ILE A 193 13.53 6.75 1.29
C ILE A 193 12.80 5.90 2.31
N PRO A 194 13.49 5.02 3.08
CA PRO A 194 12.88 4.22 4.14
C PRO A 194 12.40 5.09 5.29
N GLU A 195 11.33 4.67 5.94
CA GLU A 195 10.90 5.23 7.21
C GLU A 195 11.69 4.64 8.39
N LYS A 196 11.87 5.49 9.42
CA LYS A 196 12.18 5.07 10.79
C LYS A 196 10.98 5.40 11.65
N ASN A 197 10.33 4.37 12.20
CA ASN A 197 9.10 4.52 12.95
C ASN A 197 9.40 4.88 14.41
N GLU A 198 8.64 5.82 14.94
CA GLU A 198 8.64 6.26 16.34
C GLU A 198 7.19 6.50 16.78
N TYR A 199 6.91 6.48 18.08
CA TYR A 199 5.56 6.53 18.62
C TYR A 199 5.41 7.63 19.66
N ILE A 200 4.17 8.12 19.81
CA ILE A 200 3.76 8.93 20.95
C ILE A 200 2.87 8.06 21.82
N ASP A 201 3.28 7.81 23.04
CA ASP A 201 2.47 7.11 24.03
C ASP A 201 1.29 7.98 24.49
N PHE A 202 0.07 7.49 24.32
CA PHE A 202 -1.16 8.18 24.72
C PHE A 202 -2.31 7.19 24.97
N ASP A 203 -3.31 7.63 25.73
CA ASP A 203 -4.53 6.88 25.96
C ASP A 203 -5.49 6.99 24.76
N SER A 204 -5.66 5.91 24.02
CA SER A 204 -6.55 5.81 22.85
C SER A 204 -7.99 5.40 23.20
N SER A 205 -8.30 5.10 24.46
CA SER A 205 -9.62 4.58 24.88
C SER A 205 -10.78 5.54 24.62
N GLY A 206 -10.50 6.85 24.51
CA GLY A 206 -11.46 7.89 24.16
C GLY A 206 -11.87 7.92 22.69
N LEU A 207 -11.17 7.22 21.79
CA LEU A 207 -11.47 7.23 20.36
C LEU A 207 -12.74 6.42 20.03
N LYS A 208 -13.66 7.03 19.28
CA LYS A 208 -14.96 6.45 18.89
C LYS A 208 -15.15 6.58 17.38
N THR A 209 -15.69 5.55 16.74
CA THR A 209 -16.01 5.56 15.30
C THR A 209 -17.46 5.95 15.04
N ASP A 210 -17.73 6.54 13.88
CA ASP A 210 -19.06 6.83 13.38
C ASP A 210 -19.63 5.68 12.51
N ALA A 211 -20.80 5.92 11.91
CA ALA A 211 -21.45 4.93 11.04
C ALA A 211 -20.66 4.61 9.75
N SER A 212 -19.74 5.47 9.32
CA SER A 212 -18.87 5.21 8.16
C SER A 212 -17.66 4.34 8.51
N GLY A 213 -17.40 4.11 9.80
CA GLY A 213 -16.23 3.40 10.32
C GLY A 213 -15.03 4.32 10.61
N GLU A 214 -15.08 5.63 10.30
CA GLU A 214 -14.00 6.56 10.64
C GLU A 214 -14.18 7.10 12.06
N PHE A 215 -13.11 7.60 12.68
CA PHE A 215 -13.17 8.22 13.99
C PHE A 215 -14.00 9.51 13.97
N THR A 216 -14.83 9.70 15.01
CA THR A 216 -15.65 10.90 15.13
C THR A 216 -14.78 12.14 15.39
N ALA A 217 -15.16 13.27 14.80
CA ALA A 217 -14.44 14.53 15.00
C ALA A 217 -14.39 14.95 16.48
N SER A 218 -15.44 14.63 17.27
CA SER A 218 -15.48 14.93 18.71
C SER A 218 -14.46 14.11 19.49
N SER A 219 -14.39 12.79 19.27
CA SER A 219 -13.43 11.93 19.97
C SER A 219 -11.98 12.25 19.59
N LEU A 220 -11.71 12.57 18.32
CA LEU A 220 -10.40 13.03 17.88
C LEU A 220 -10.01 14.34 18.60
N LYS A 221 -10.92 15.30 18.75
CA LYS A 221 -10.63 16.53 19.50
C LYS A 221 -10.36 16.24 20.96
N GLU A 222 -11.20 15.45 21.62
CA GLU A 222 -11.06 15.09 23.03
C GLU A 222 -9.70 14.49 23.33
N VAL A 223 -9.24 13.53 22.54
CA VAL A 223 -7.95 12.85 22.73
C VAL A 223 -6.78 13.75 22.37
N PHE A 224 -6.75 14.29 21.15
CA PHE A 224 -5.56 15.00 20.63
C PHE A 224 -5.43 16.44 21.14
N GLN A 225 -6.45 17.01 21.79
CA GLN A 225 -6.37 18.31 22.46
C GLN A 225 -6.15 18.20 23.97
N SER A 226 -6.12 16.98 24.54
CA SER A 226 -5.90 16.78 25.98
C SER A 226 -4.51 17.25 26.41
N ASP A 227 -4.39 17.75 27.63
CA ASP A 227 -3.11 18.19 28.21
C ASP A 227 -2.07 17.07 28.28
N SER A 228 -2.53 15.83 28.53
CA SER A 228 -1.65 14.65 28.56
C SER A 228 -1.02 14.39 27.20
N TYR A 229 -1.84 14.40 26.15
CA TYR A 229 -1.34 14.21 24.77
C TYR A 229 -0.39 15.34 24.36
N GLN A 230 -0.74 16.60 24.65
CA GLN A 230 0.11 17.74 24.33
C GLN A 230 1.50 17.66 25.02
N LYS A 231 1.53 17.20 26.27
CA LYS A 231 2.81 16.98 26.98
C LYS A 231 3.66 15.88 26.32
N SER A 232 3.05 14.73 25.98
CA SER A 232 3.73 13.63 25.28
C SER A 232 4.20 14.07 23.89
N LEU A 233 3.36 14.77 23.14
CA LEU A 233 3.68 15.33 21.83
C LEU A 233 4.87 16.30 21.90
N ARG A 234 4.85 17.25 22.83
CA ARG A 234 5.94 18.22 23.02
C ARG A 234 7.25 17.53 23.38
N LYS A 235 7.22 16.60 24.34
CA LYS A 235 8.39 15.83 24.75
C LYS A 235 8.99 15.05 23.57
N THR A 236 8.15 14.39 22.78
CA THR A 236 8.59 13.61 21.60
C THR A 236 9.17 14.54 20.54
N PHE A 237 8.53 15.67 20.29
CA PHE A 237 9.00 16.66 19.34
C PHE A 237 10.39 17.20 19.72
N ASP A 238 10.58 17.64 20.94
CA ASP A 238 11.87 18.21 21.40
C ASP A 238 12.99 17.17 21.36
N LYS A 239 12.66 15.89 21.55
CA LYS A 239 13.65 14.79 21.49
C LYS A 239 14.04 14.40 20.06
N LEU A 240 13.09 14.41 19.10
CA LEU A 240 13.26 13.77 17.79
C LEU A 240 13.22 14.74 16.60
N CYS A 241 12.49 15.85 16.72
CA CYS A 241 12.19 16.74 15.61
C CYS A 241 13.00 18.04 15.61
N ASP A 242 13.64 18.39 16.72
CA ASP A 242 14.31 19.69 16.84
C ASP A 242 15.37 19.86 15.74
N GLY A 243 15.36 21.03 15.09
CA GLY A 243 16.24 21.34 13.97
C GLY A 243 15.90 20.64 12.64
N LYS A 244 14.86 19.83 12.55
CA LYS A 244 14.47 19.10 11.34
C LYS A 244 13.23 19.69 10.67
N LYS A 245 13.20 19.64 9.34
CA LYS A 245 12.02 20.01 8.56
C LYS A 245 10.89 19.03 8.81
N THR A 246 9.83 19.50 9.49
CA THR A 246 8.77 18.65 10.05
C THR A 246 7.40 19.03 9.49
N MET A 247 6.61 18.03 9.10
CA MET A 247 5.17 18.17 8.84
C MET A 247 4.37 17.50 9.96
N ILE A 248 3.49 18.25 10.60
CA ILE A 248 2.55 17.74 11.61
C ILE A 248 1.15 17.67 11.00
N PHE A 249 0.55 16.49 11.01
CA PHE A 249 -0.80 16.27 10.50
C PHE A 249 -1.79 16.13 11.65
N THR A 250 -2.83 16.95 11.62
CA THR A 250 -3.89 16.99 12.63
C THR A 250 -5.25 16.62 12.04
N SER A 251 -6.25 16.42 12.90
CA SER A 251 -7.63 16.12 12.47
C SER A 251 -8.57 17.33 12.40
N ALA A 252 -8.18 18.47 12.99
CA ALA A 252 -9.06 19.65 13.08
C ALA A 252 -8.26 20.96 13.09
N ILE A 253 -8.88 22.02 12.55
CA ILE A 253 -8.29 23.38 12.51
C ILE A 253 -8.07 23.92 13.95
N GLU A 254 -8.96 23.61 14.86
CA GLU A 254 -8.84 24.00 16.26
C GLU A 254 -7.59 23.39 16.91
N THR A 255 -7.27 22.12 16.56
CA THR A 255 -6.05 21.46 16.99
C THR A 255 -4.79 22.15 16.43
N ASN A 256 -4.84 22.64 15.19
CA ASN A 256 -3.74 23.43 14.62
C ASN A 256 -3.42 24.64 15.48
N ARG A 257 -4.46 25.38 15.95
CA ARG A 257 -4.27 26.58 16.78
C ARG A 257 -3.61 26.25 18.12
N ILE A 258 -4.07 25.16 18.77
CA ILE A 258 -3.48 24.69 20.03
C ILE A 258 -2.01 24.32 19.83
N TYR A 259 -1.69 23.61 18.78
CA TYR A 259 -0.31 23.19 18.52
C TYR A 259 0.57 24.34 18.03
N THR A 260 0.02 25.35 17.35
CA THR A 260 0.76 26.57 17.04
C THR A 260 1.22 27.27 18.32
N GLU A 261 0.37 27.36 19.32
CA GLU A 261 0.76 27.92 20.62
C GLU A 261 1.73 27.01 21.38
N LEU A 262 1.53 25.68 21.34
CA LEU A 262 2.40 24.70 21.95
C LEU A 262 3.85 24.77 21.41
N PHE A 263 4.02 25.10 20.14
CA PHE A 263 5.29 25.16 19.42
C PHE A 263 5.72 26.58 19.01
N LYS A 264 5.19 27.63 19.66
CA LYS A 264 5.49 29.03 19.31
C LYS A 264 6.95 29.45 19.41
N ASP A 265 7.76 28.67 20.11
CA ASP A 265 9.21 28.80 20.19
C ASP A 265 9.96 28.19 18.98
N LYS A 266 9.26 27.53 18.07
CA LYS A 266 9.80 26.93 16.86
C LYS A 266 9.46 27.77 15.62
N ASN A 267 10.16 27.52 14.51
CA ASN A 267 9.89 28.17 13.24
C ASN A 267 8.66 27.51 12.57
N ILE A 268 7.46 27.96 12.92
CA ILE A 268 6.20 27.28 12.67
C ILE A 268 5.23 28.13 11.83
N LYS A 269 4.55 27.49 10.88
CA LYS A 269 3.34 28.01 10.24
C LYS A 269 2.24 26.96 10.17
N THR A 270 1.01 27.40 10.01
CA THR A 270 -0.16 26.53 9.79
C THR A 270 -0.67 26.67 8.38
N TYR A 271 -1.29 25.57 7.91
CA TYR A 271 -2.00 25.55 6.65
C TYR A 271 -3.26 24.70 6.78
N ASP A 272 -4.39 25.28 6.46
CA ASP A 272 -5.69 24.59 6.48
C ASP A 272 -6.62 25.15 5.40
N SER A 273 -7.86 24.64 5.34
CA SER A 273 -8.84 25.02 4.32
C SER A 273 -9.32 26.48 4.44
N LYS A 274 -9.03 27.18 5.53
CA LYS A 274 -9.36 28.60 5.74
C LYS A 274 -8.22 29.54 5.34
N THR A 275 -7.03 29.00 5.07
CA THR A 275 -5.91 29.78 4.55
C THR A 275 -6.28 30.28 3.14
N ASP A 276 -6.30 31.58 2.91
CA ASP A 276 -6.60 32.16 1.60
C ASP A 276 -5.48 31.86 0.57
N ASP A 277 -5.79 32.02 -0.72
CA ASP A 277 -4.91 31.55 -1.79
C ASP A 277 -3.57 32.29 -1.85
N GLU A 278 -3.50 33.58 -1.47
CA GLU A 278 -2.27 34.36 -1.41
C GLU A 278 -1.36 33.85 -0.27
N ASN A 279 -1.90 33.72 0.92
CA ASN A 279 -1.19 33.16 2.08
C ASN A 279 -0.79 31.70 1.88
N ARG A 280 -1.55 30.91 1.09
CA ARG A 280 -1.18 29.52 0.72
C ARG A 280 0.14 29.44 -0.01
N GLN A 281 0.34 30.28 -1.04
CA GLN A 281 1.59 30.29 -1.80
C GLN A 281 2.77 30.69 -0.92
N ASP A 282 2.59 31.72 -0.08
CA ASP A 282 3.61 32.19 0.85
C ASP A 282 4.02 31.13 1.88
N VAL A 283 3.06 30.36 2.43
CA VAL A 283 3.35 29.28 3.36
C VAL A 283 4.10 28.14 2.67
N ILE A 284 3.71 27.79 1.45
CA ILE A 284 4.37 26.75 0.66
C ILE A 284 5.80 27.17 0.32
N GLU A 285 6.01 28.40 -0.12
CA GLU A 285 7.32 28.91 -0.47
C GLU A 285 8.24 29.04 0.75
N TRP A 286 7.72 29.55 1.84
CA TRP A 286 8.42 29.57 3.12
C TRP A 286 8.85 28.17 3.55
N PHE A 287 7.95 27.18 3.52
CA PHE A 287 8.27 25.83 3.93
C PHE A 287 9.31 25.18 3.01
N LYS A 288 9.29 25.46 1.71
CA LYS A 288 10.30 24.98 0.75
C LYS A 288 11.69 25.54 1.03
N ASN A 289 11.77 26.80 1.45
CA ASN A 289 13.02 27.55 1.57
C ASN A 289 13.61 27.58 2.98
N THR A 290 12.88 27.12 3.99
CA THR A 290 13.29 27.13 5.39
C THR A 290 13.69 25.71 5.85
N PRO A 291 14.98 25.45 6.18
CA PRO A 291 15.46 24.11 6.50
C PRO A 291 14.79 23.44 7.72
N ASN A 292 14.60 24.17 8.80
CA ASN A 292 14.02 23.70 10.07
C ASN A 292 12.56 24.10 10.26
N ALA A 293 11.84 24.30 9.16
CA ALA A 293 10.44 24.70 9.20
C ALA A 293 9.54 23.60 9.77
N VAL A 294 8.60 24.00 10.60
CA VAL A 294 7.52 23.14 11.12
C VAL A 294 6.21 23.58 10.52
N LEU A 295 5.58 22.69 9.75
CA LEU A 295 4.30 22.96 9.11
C LEU A 295 3.20 22.12 9.74
N ILE A 296 2.24 22.75 10.39
CA ILE A 296 1.04 22.08 10.88
C ILE A 296 -0.06 22.18 9.83
N ASN A 297 -0.69 21.05 9.53
CA ASN A 297 -1.78 21.04 8.55
C ASN A 297 -2.90 20.06 8.89
N THR A 298 -4.09 20.36 8.36
CA THR A 298 -5.27 19.51 8.48
C THR A 298 -5.69 19.00 7.11
N GLY A 299 -5.13 17.87 6.66
CA GLY A 299 -5.52 17.17 5.44
C GLY A 299 -5.20 17.85 4.10
N CYS A 300 -4.82 19.12 4.08
CA CYS A 300 -4.67 19.89 2.84
C CYS A 300 -3.46 19.45 2.00
N PHE A 301 -2.39 19.00 2.63
CA PHE A 301 -1.17 18.57 1.96
C PHE A 301 -1.09 17.06 1.66
N THR A 302 -2.20 16.36 1.74
CA THR A 302 -2.26 14.96 1.31
C THR A 302 -2.15 14.83 -0.21
N LYS A 303 -2.47 15.90 -0.97
CA LYS A 303 -2.48 15.92 -2.44
C LYS A 303 -1.74 17.15 -2.99
N GLY A 304 -1.10 16.99 -4.14
CA GLY A 304 -0.56 18.10 -4.93
C GLY A 304 0.64 18.87 -4.35
N PHE A 305 1.08 18.59 -3.14
CA PHE A 305 2.19 19.27 -2.48
C PHE A 305 3.53 18.57 -2.74
N ASP A 306 4.47 19.25 -3.39
CA ASP A 306 5.76 18.69 -3.78
C ASP A 306 6.91 19.34 -3.02
N VAL A 307 7.19 18.86 -1.81
CA VAL A 307 8.37 19.18 -1.00
C VAL A 307 9.03 17.85 -0.62
N CYS A 308 10.24 17.63 -1.13
CA CYS A 308 10.94 16.34 -1.01
C CYS A 308 11.91 16.29 0.18
N ASP A 309 12.29 17.43 0.74
CA ASP A 309 13.25 17.56 1.82
C ASP A 309 12.63 17.55 3.23
N VAL A 310 11.43 16.97 3.34
CA VAL A 310 10.77 16.73 4.64
C VAL A 310 11.48 15.57 5.35
N GLU A 311 12.00 15.83 6.55
CA GLU A 311 12.74 14.86 7.34
C GLU A 311 11.88 14.12 8.36
N VAL A 312 10.79 14.77 8.82
CA VAL A 312 9.87 14.21 9.82
C VAL A 312 8.43 14.36 9.37
N ILE A 313 7.71 13.25 9.40
CA ILE A 313 6.24 13.21 9.35
C ILE A 313 5.74 12.85 10.75
N LEU A 314 5.01 13.77 11.37
CA LEU A 314 4.39 13.55 12.67
C LEU A 314 2.88 13.47 12.50
N MET A 315 2.32 12.28 12.74
CA MET A 315 0.90 11.98 12.60
C MET A 315 0.19 12.22 13.93
N ALA A 316 -0.18 13.47 14.23
CA ALA A 316 -0.90 13.84 15.45
C ALA A 316 -2.43 13.68 15.25
N ARG A 317 -2.83 12.50 14.75
CA ARG A 317 -4.20 12.08 14.53
C ARG A 317 -4.31 10.58 14.35
N ALA A 318 -5.44 9.99 14.72
CA ALA A 318 -5.83 8.65 14.30
C ALA A 318 -6.70 8.70 13.04
N THR A 319 -6.66 7.64 12.23
CA THR A 319 -7.57 7.45 11.09
C THR A 319 -7.77 5.97 10.77
N LYS A 320 -8.97 5.60 10.34
CA LYS A 320 -9.29 4.28 9.78
C LYS A 320 -9.06 4.22 8.26
N SER A 321 -8.68 5.34 7.63
CA SER A 321 -8.45 5.43 6.21
C SER A 321 -7.02 5.06 5.84
N LEU A 322 -6.81 3.84 5.32
CA LEU A 322 -5.53 3.38 4.78
C LEU A 322 -4.98 4.33 3.71
N SER A 323 -5.87 4.88 2.85
CA SER A 323 -5.47 5.83 1.81
C SER A 323 -4.86 7.09 2.40
N LEU A 324 -5.48 7.66 3.43
CA LEU A 324 -4.98 8.85 4.10
C LEU A 324 -3.63 8.58 4.78
N TRP A 325 -3.51 7.43 5.48
CA TRP A 325 -2.27 7.00 6.12
C TRP A 325 -1.11 6.91 5.13
N ILE A 326 -1.26 6.15 4.05
CA ILE A 326 -0.23 5.97 3.03
C ILE A 326 0.13 7.30 2.33
N GLN A 327 -0.85 8.16 2.06
CA GLN A 327 -0.59 9.45 1.43
C GLN A 327 0.21 10.40 2.32
N ILE A 328 -0.08 10.42 3.64
CA ILE A 328 0.65 11.23 4.61
C ILE A 328 2.08 10.70 4.78
N ALA A 329 2.24 9.42 5.08
CA ALA A 329 3.56 8.80 5.27
C ALA A 329 4.45 8.95 4.03
N GLY A 330 3.87 8.78 2.84
CA GLY A 330 4.57 8.94 1.56
C GLY A 330 5.11 10.34 1.27
N ARG A 331 4.73 11.37 2.05
CA ARG A 331 5.36 12.70 1.95
C ARG A 331 6.80 12.68 2.44
N GLY A 332 7.09 11.86 3.45
CA GLY A 332 8.44 11.67 3.96
C GLY A 332 9.33 10.82 3.06
N ALA A 333 8.76 9.87 2.33
CA ALA A 333 9.51 8.89 1.55
C ALA A 333 10.15 9.43 0.25
N ARG A 334 9.91 10.69 -0.11
CA ARG A 334 10.44 11.27 -1.35
C ARG A 334 11.94 11.53 -1.29
N LYS A 335 12.63 11.15 -2.36
CA LYS A 335 14.06 11.41 -2.53
C LYS A 335 14.33 12.88 -2.85
N THR A 336 15.42 13.42 -2.33
CA THR A 336 15.86 14.80 -2.58
C THR A 336 17.37 14.86 -2.76
N SER A 337 17.84 15.82 -3.54
CA SER A 337 19.27 16.17 -3.63
C SER A 337 19.64 17.37 -2.76
N LYS A 338 18.68 17.99 -2.07
CA LYS A 338 18.91 19.20 -1.25
C LYS A 338 19.61 18.89 0.06
N ILE A 339 19.34 17.72 0.63
CA ILE A 339 19.89 17.25 1.90
C ILE A 339 20.23 15.77 1.79
N GLU A 340 21.17 15.31 2.59
CA GLU A 340 21.39 13.89 2.81
C GLU A 340 20.25 13.35 3.69
N LYS A 341 19.50 12.38 3.17
CA LYS A 341 18.32 11.83 3.84
C LYS A 341 18.32 10.30 3.70
N PRO A 342 19.05 9.60 4.58
CA PRO A 342 19.11 8.13 4.55
C PRO A 342 17.79 7.48 4.98
N TYR A 343 17.01 8.15 5.82
CA TYR A 343 15.65 7.80 6.24
C TYR A 343 14.85 9.06 6.53
N PHE A 344 13.53 8.91 6.68
CA PHE A 344 12.70 9.93 7.31
C PHE A 344 12.10 9.39 8.60
N LEU A 345 11.86 10.26 9.59
CA LEU A 345 11.16 9.87 10.81
C LEU A 345 9.63 9.88 10.54
N LEU A 346 8.98 8.75 10.81
CA LEU A 346 7.53 8.63 10.82
C LEU A 346 7.08 8.45 12.27
N ILE A 347 6.60 9.55 12.88
CA ILE A 347 6.17 9.56 14.28
C ILE A 347 4.67 9.34 14.30
N ASP A 348 4.25 8.17 14.74
CA ASP A 348 2.84 7.82 14.88
C ASP A 348 2.33 8.20 16.27
N GLY A 349 1.50 9.25 16.30
CA GLY A 349 0.83 9.70 17.51
C GLY A 349 -0.65 9.34 17.53
N GLY A 350 -1.10 8.39 16.67
CA GLY A 350 -2.49 8.00 16.56
C GLY A 350 -2.73 6.50 16.45
N ASN A 351 -1.74 5.65 16.75
CA ASN A 351 -1.78 4.19 16.60
C ASN A 351 -2.15 3.73 15.19
N ASN A 352 -1.75 4.50 14.16
CA ASN A 352 -2.08 4.20 12.78
C ASN A 352 -1.29 3.00 12.24
N ASN A 353 -0.08 2.74 12.77
CA ASN A 353 0.71 1.55 12.43
C ASN A 353 0.01 0.26 12.87
N GLU A 354 -0.64 0.25 14.05
CA GLU A 354 -1.46 -0.88 14.53
C GLU A 354 -2.67 -1.12 13.61
N GLU A 355 -3.29 -0.04 13.16
CA GLU A 355 -4.49 -0.12 12.29
C GLU A 355 -4.16 -0.53 10.86
N HIS A 356 -3.03 -0.05 10.31
CA HIS A 356 -2.74 -0.11 8.87
C HIS A 356 -1.47 -0.87 8.52
N GLY A 357 -0.64 -1.23 9.49
CA GLY A 357 0.73 -1.66 9.26
C GLY A 357 1.66 -0.48 8.92
N ILE A 358 2.96 -0.72 8.94
CA ILE A 358 3.97 0.28 8.59
C ILE A 358 3.83 0.75 7.15
N PHE A 359 4.42 1.90 6.83
CA PHE A 359 4.32 2.48 5.48
C PHE A 359 4.89 1.54 4.41
N SER A 360 6.06 0.96 4.65
CA SER A 360 6.76 0.03 3.73
C SER A 360 6.15 -1.36 3.64
N PHE A 361 5.11 -1.66 4.41
CA PHE A 361 4.45 -2.96 4.37
C PHE A 361 3.87 -3.26 2.98
N ASP A 362 4.21 -4.43 2.43
CA ASP A 362 3.74 -4.88 1.13
C ASP A 362 2.32 -5.43 1.21
N ARG A 363 1.44 -4.77 0.50
CA ARG A 363 0.02 -5.11 0.41
C ARG A 363 -0.27 -5.80 -0.92
N ASP A 364 -0.98 -6.92 -0.90
CA ASP A 364 -1.48 -7.57 -2.12
C ASP A 364 -2.70 -6.79 -2.66
N TRP A 365 -2.39 -5.71 -3.42
CA TRP A 365 -3.41 -4.84 -3.96
C TRP A 365 -4.36 -5.55 -4.94
N ARG A 366 -3.88 -6.57 -5.65
CA ARG A 366 -4.72 -7.35 -6.57
C ARG A 366 -5.74 -8.18 -5.80
N LYS A 367 -5.32 -8.79 -4.69
CA LYS A 367 -6.21 -9.50 -3.79
C LYS A 367 -7.22 -8.54 -3.15
N ILE A 368 -6.76 -7.41 -2.62
CA ILE A 368 -7.63 -6.37 -2.02
C ILE A 368 -8.66 -5.86 -3.03
N PHE A 369 -8.28 -5.68 -4.29
CA PHE A 369 -9.16 -5.17 -5.32
C PHE A 369 -10.32 -6.14 -5.64
N PHE A 370 -10.05 -7.44 -5.74
CA PHE A 370 -11.07 -8.46 -6.07
C PHE A 370 -11.79 -9.04 -4.85
N ASP A 371 -11.22 -8.91 -3.65
CA ASP A 371 -11.82 -9.43 -2.43
C ASP A 371 -12.85 -8.44 -1.87
N LYS A 372 -14.11 -8.87 -1.82
CA LYS A 372 -15.22 -8.05 -1.31
C LYS A 372 -15.32 -8.09 0.22
N GLN A 373 -14.55 -8.94 0.88
CA GLN A 373 -14.57 -9.10 2.34
C GLN A 373 -13.23 -8.63 2.93
N ARG A 374 -13.26 -7.63 3.81
CA ARG A 374 -12.14 -7.35 4.70
C ARG A 374 -12.09 -8.43 5.77
N LYS A 375 -11.40 -9.52 5.49
CA LYS A 375 -10.66 -10.21 6.56
C LYS A 375 -9.39 -9.41 6.76
N SER A 376 -9.11 -9.03 8.01
CA SER A 376 -7.95 -8.21 8.37
C SER A 376 -6.71 -8.65 7.58
N TYR A 377 -6.22 -7.76 6.73
CA TYR A 377 -4.98 -8.00 5.96
C TYR A 377 -3.75 -7.98 6.86
N LEU A 378 -3.96 -7.65 8.13
CA LEU A 378 -2.99 -7.50 9.22
C LEU A 378 -2.99 -8.68 10.21
N ASN A 379 -3.81 -9.74 9.98
CA ASN A 379 -3.92 -10.85 10.91
C ASN A 379 -2.67 -11.71 10.94
N GLN A 380 -1.59 -11.18 11.48
CA GLN A 380 -0.40 -11.88 11.93
C GLN A 380 0.76 -10.90 12.16
N ASP A 381 0.47 -9.72 12.74
CA ASP A 381 1.52 -8.85 13.27
C ASP A 381 1.73 -9.18 14.74
N GLU A 382 2.98 -9.30 15.14
CA GLU A 382 3.40 -9.50 16.53
C GLU A 382 4.34 -8.39 16.94
N ASP A 383 4.29 -8.04 18.23
CA ASP A 383 5.18 -7.03 18.82
C ASP A 383 6.64 -7.50 18.78
N CYS A 384 7.54 -6.59 18.49
CA CYS A 384 8.96 -6.82 18.72
C CYS A 384 9.23 -6.78 20.22
N GLU A 385 9.82 -7.82 20.78
CA GLU A 385 10.14 -7.88 22.22
C GLU A 385 11.10 -6.79 22.65
N GLU A 386 11.99 -6.31 21.74
CA GLU A 386 12.99 -5.31 22.05
C GLU A 386 12.49 -3.86 21.98
N CYS A 387 11.56 -3.55 21.05
CA CYS A 387 11.14 -2.17 20.82
C CYS A 387 9.63 -1.95 20.76
N GLY A 388 8.81 -2.99 20.94
CA GLY A 388 7.36 -2.93 20.87
C GLY A 388 6.79 -2.63 19.47
N PHE A 389 7.61 -2.75 18.43
CA PHE A 389 7.18 -2.45 17.07
C PHE A 389 6.39 -3.62 16.49
N LEU A 390 5.15 -3.35 16.04
CA LEU A 390 4.30 -4.32 15.34
C LEU A 390 4.84 -4.58 13.93
N PHE A 391 5.18 -5.82 13.63
CA PHE A 391 5.59 -6.23 12.30
C PHE A 391 5.13 -7.65 11.98
N PRO A 392 5.00 -8.00 10.68
CA PRO A 392 4.46 -9.28 10.27
C PRO A 392 5.15 -10.46 10.95
N GLU A 393 4.35 -11.39 11.52
CA GLU A 393 4.82 -12.63 12.14
C GLU A 393 5.83 -13.40 11.27
N LYS A 394 5.76 -13.20 9.94
CA LYS A 394 6.60 -13.88 8.95
C LYS A 394 7.99 -13.27 8.80
N GLU A 395 8.22 -12.08 9.28
CA GLU A 395 9.53 -11.43 9.23
C GLU A 395 10.32 -11.79 10.48
N LYS A 396 11.53 -12.31 10.28
CA LYS A 396 12.42 -12.69 11.39
C LYS A 396 13.15 -11.52 12.02
N ILE A 397 13.31 -10.44 11.29
CA ILE A 397 14.07 -9.27 11.72
C ILE A 397 13.11 -8.09 11.83
N CYS A 398 13.08 -7.47 13.00
CA CYS A 398 12.30 -6.27 13.21
C CYS A 398 12.77 -5.13 12.31
N PRO A 399 11.91 -4.57 11.43
CA PRO A 399 12.33 -3.52 10.50
C PRO A 399 12.64 -2.20 11.20
N ASN A 400 12.23 -2.04 12.46
CA ASN A 400 12.48 -0.82 13.24
C ASN A 400 13.81 -0.83 14.00
N CYS A 401 14.14 -1.93 14.70
CA CYS A 401 15.35 -2.01 15.54
C CYS A 401 16.37 -3.04 15.08
N GLY A 402 16.05 -3.88 14.09
CA GLY A 402 16.93 -4.93 13.61
C GLY A 402 17.02 -6.17 14.51
N ALA A 403 16.24 -6.26 15.60
CA ALA A 403 16.23 -7.42 16.47
C ALA A 403 15.66 -8.65 15.76
N GLU A 404 16.26 -9.83 15.99
CA GLU A 404 15.72 -11.09 15.49
C GLU A 404 14.61 -11.60 16.41
N ARG A 405 13.54 -12.12 15.81
CA ARG A 405 12.45 -12.76 16.54
C ARG A 405 12.92 -14.12 17.07
N PRO A 406 12.70 -14.43 18.38
CA PRO A 406 13.14 -15.69 18.96
C PRO A 406 12.50 -16.91 18.30
N GLU A 407 13.26 -17.97 18.03
CA GLU A 407 12.76 -19.19 17.37
C GLU A 407 11.78 -20.01 18.23
N LYS A 408 11.65 -19.72 19.53
CA LYS A 408 10.83 -20.50 20.48
C LYS A 408 9.32 -20.45 20.28
N GLU A 409 8.79 -19.36 19.69
CA GLU A 409 7.34 -19.19 19.52
C GLU A 409 6.76 -20.13 18.45
N ILE A 410 7.52 -20.51 17.44
CA ILE A 410 7.05 -21.40 16.36
C ILE A 410 6.78 -22.82 16.89
N GLU A 411 7.52 -23.28 17.90
CA GLU A 411 7.34 -24.59 18.52
C GLU A 411 6.14 -24.62 19.48
N GLU A 412 5.85 -23.54 20.22
CA GLU A 412 4.72 -23.48 21.15
C GLU A 412 3.35 -23.44 20.46
N ASP A 413 3.24 -22.74 19.32
CA ASP A 413 1.98 -22.68 18.56
C ASP A 413 1.67 -24.03 17.88
N ILE A 414 2.68 -24.72 17.37
CA ILE A 414 2.53 -26.09 16.86
C ILE A 414 2.12 -27.05 17.98
N GLU A 415 2.70 -26.92 19.16
CA GLU A 415 2.32 -27.75 20.30
C GLU A 415 0.91 -27.44 20.83
N LYS A 416 0.45 -26.19 20.83
CA LYS A 416 -0.91 -25.81 21.21
C LYS A 416 -1.94 -26.38 20.22
N GLU A 417 -1.74 -26.22 18.92
CA GLU A 417 -2.63 -26.79 17.90
C GLU A 417 -2.70 -28.33 17.98
N VAL A 418 -1.56 -28.99 18.22
CA VAL A 418 -1.50 -30.44 18.40
C VAL A 418 -2.21 -30.90 19.70
N LYS A 419 -2.08 -30.13 20.82
CA LYS A 419 -2.77 -30.42 22.08
C LYS A 419 -4.29 -30.22 21.95
N GLU A 420 -4.76 -29.14 21.35
CA GLU A 420 -6.19 -28.89 21.13
C GLU A 420 -6.85 -29.96 20.22
N PHE A 421 -6.13 -30.45 19.23
CA PHE A 421 -6.64 -31.48 18.33
C PHE A 421 -6.77 -32.83 19.01
N LYS A 422 -5.85 -33.21 19.90
CA LYS A 422 -5.92 -34.44 20.70
C LYS A 422 -7.13 -34.46 21.63
N ILE A 423 -7.58 -33.29 22.10
CA ILE A 423 -8.73 -33.16 23.03
C ILE A 423 -10.09 -33.30 22.32
N LYS A 424 -10.19 -32.90 21.03
CA LYS A 424 -11.47 -32.88 20.30
C LYS A 424 -11.94 -34.23 19.69
N GLY A 425 -11.15 -35.29 19.75
CA GLY A 425 -11.59 -36.69 19.49
C GLY A 425 -12.29 -36.96 18.15
N GLN A 426 -12.02 -36.21 17.07
CA GLN A 426 -12.72 -36.37 15.81
C GLN A 426 -12.17 -37.54 14.97
N LYS A 427 -13.07 -38.44 14.55
CA LYS A 427 -12.80 -39.63 13.72
C LYS A 427 -12.65 -39.35 12.22
N ALA A 428 -12.76 -38.13 11.74
CA ALA A 428 -12.61 -37.81 10.32
C ALA A 428 -11.13 -37.64 9.97
N LYS A 429 -10.66 -38.41 8.99
CA LYS A 429 -9.29 -38.22 8.42
C LYS A 429 -9.27 -36.93 7.63
N PRO A 430 -8.51 -35.87 8.02
CA PRO A 430 -8.38 -34.69 7.19
C PRO A 430 -7.63 -35.01 5.89
N ASP A 431 -7.99 -34.32 4.83
CA ASP A 431 -7.25 -34.40 3.58
C ASP A 431 -5.80 -33.90 3.77
N PRO A 432 -4.84 -34.55 3.11
CA PRO A 432 -3.45 -34.10 3.19
C PRO A 432 -3.33 -32.64 2.66
N PRO A 433 -2.45 -31.80 3.25
CA PRO A 433 -2.21 -30.45 2.76
C PRO A 433 -1.83 -30.45 1.30
N THR A 434 -2.24 -29.41 0.56
CA THR A 434 -1.78 -29.27 -0.82
C THR A 434 -0.24 -29.17 -0.86
N LEU A 435 0.35 -29.83 -1.85
CA LEU A 435 1.78 -29.79 -2.09
C LEU A 435 2.13 -28.87 -3.28
N ASP A 436 1.15 -28.14 -3.81
CA ASP A 436 1.40 -27.25 -4.95
C ASP A 436 2.07 -25.97 -4.47
N ILE A 437 3.38 -25.90 -4.67
CA ILE A 437 4.17 -24.71 -4.35
C ILE A 437 3.72 -23.49 -5.17
N ASN A 438 3.21 -23.69 -6.39
CA ASN A 438 2.73 -22.61 -7.23
C ASN A 438 1.49 -21.97 -6.62
N PHE A 439 0.67 -22.72 -5.89
CA PHE A 439 -0.46 -22.18 -5.15
C PHE A 439 -0.03 -21.10 -4.13
N HIS A 440 1.10 -21.28 -3.45
CA HIS A 440 1.63 -20.30 -2.51
C HIS A 440 2.36 -19.17 -3.21
N ILE A 441 3.03 -19.43 -4.34
CA ILE A 441 3.67 -18.39 -5.18
C ILE A 441 2.59 -17.48 -5.79
N ILE A 442 1.50 -18.04 -6.32
CA ILE A 442 0.34 -17.29 -6.81
C ILE A 442 -0.30 -16.44 -5.69
N LYS A 443 -0.19 -16.87 -4.43
CA LYS A 443 -0.62 -16.09 -3.25
C LYS A 443 0.38 -15.02 -2.80
N GLY A 444 1.41 -14.72 -3.59
CA GLY A 444 2.38 -13.65 -3.31
C GLY A 444 3.58 -14.07 -2.44
N HIS A 445 3.71 -15.34 -2.08
CA HIS A 445 4.86 -15.82 -1.31
C HIS A 445 6.09 -16.04 -2.20
N SER A 446 7.28 -15.68 -1.71
CA SER A 446 8.51 -16.10 -2.36
C SER A 446 8.63 -17.64 -2.39
N LYS A 447 9.42 -18.18 -3.32
CA LYS A 447 9.66 -19.64 -3.42
C LYS A 447 10.14 -20.23 -2.08
N TYR A 448 10.97 -19.51 -1.35
CA TYR A 448 11.48 -19.89 -0.02
C TYR A 448 10.38 -19.91 1.03
N GLN A 449 9.56 -18.86 1.09
CA GLN A 449 8.41 -18.77 2.01
C GLN A 449 7.37 -19.84 1.71
N ALA A 450 7.05 -20.08 0.43
CA ALA A 450 6.14 -21.15 0.04
C ALA A 450 6.64 -22.53 0.48
N MET A 451 7.94 -22.79 0.36
CA MET A 451 8.55 -24.04 0.85
C MET A 451 8.47 -24.17 2.38
N LYS A 452 8.68 -23.06 3.11
CA LYS A 452 8.59 -23.05 4.58
C LYS A 452 7.15 -23.36 5.05
N ILE A 453 6.14 -22.69 4.49
CA ILE A 453 4.72 -22.93 4.80
C ILE A 453 4.31 -24.38 4.51
N LEU A 454 4.77 -24.92 3.39
CA LEU A 454 4.47 -26.32 3.07
C LEU A 454 5.13 -27.29 4.05
N LYS A 455 6.39 -27.03 4.44
CA LYS A 455 7.10 -27.81 5.47
C LYS A 455 6.32 -27.84 6.78
N GLU A 456 5.91 -26.68 7.29
CA GLU A 456 5.14 -26.53 8.55
C GLU A 456 3.79 -27.26 8.48
N LYS A 457 3.01 -27.08 7.42
CA LYS A 457 1.74 -27.78 7.22
C LYS A 457 1.89 -29.31 7.19
N TRP A 458 2.98 -29.78 6.59
CA TRP A 458 3.26 -31.21 6.54
C TRP A 458 3.75 -31.78 7.87
N ILE A 459 4.53 -31.03 8.64
CA ILE A 459 4.89 -31.42 10.02
C ILE A 459 3.62 -31.57 10.86
N VAL A 460 2.71 -30.61 10.85
CA VAL A 460 1.43 -30.66 11.56
C VAL A 460 0.60 -31.88 11.09
N PHE A 461 0.51 -32.11 9.78
CA PHE A 461 -0.19 -33.25 9.23
C PHE A 461 0.41 -34.59 9.68
N LEU A 462 1.73 -34.75 9.63
CA LEU A 462 2.42 -35.95 10.06
C LEU A 462 2.26 -36.21 11.57
N CYS A 463 2.33 -35.16 12.38
CA CYS A 463 2.11 -35.24 13.83
C CYS A 463 0.66 -35.62 14.17
N LYS A 464 -0.34 -35.10 13.45
CA LYS A 464 -1.77 -35.43 13.63
C LYS A 464 -2.07 -36.91 13.43
N PHE A 465 -1.31 -37.59 12.58
CA PHE A 465 -1.52 -39.00 12.26
C PHE A 465 -0.59 -39.93 13.01
N ASP A 466 0.20 -39.40 13.97
CA ASP A 466 1.23 -40.20 14.68
C ASP A 466 2.06 -41.04 13.70
N ILE A 467 2.49 -40.40 12.62
CA ILE A 467 3.26 -41.05 11.56
C ILE A 467 4.70 -41.10 12.00
N SER A 468 5.03 -42.02 12.90
CA SER A 468 6.40 -42.44 13.19
C SER A 468 7.02 -43.09 11.95
N GLU A 469 8.36 -43.22 11.93
CA GLU A 469 9.08 -43.85 10.82
C GLU A 469 8.50 -45.19 10.41
N ASN A 470 8.18 -46.04 11.37
CA ASN A 470 7.64 -47.37 11.12
C ASN A 470 6.21 -47.33 10.60
N ASN A 471 5.37 -46.44 11.11
CA ASN A 471 3.98 -46.26 10.70
C ASN A 471 3.87 -45.66 9.28
N PHE A 472 4.81 -44.80 8.89
CA PHE A 472 4.89 -44.23 7.55
C PHE A 472 5.26 -45.29 6.50
N LYS A 473 6.26 -46.13 6.78
CA LYS A 473 6.61 -47.30 5.94
C LYS A 473 5.45 -48.24 5.75
N PHE A 474 4.73 -48.58 6.83
CA PHE A 474 3.58 -49.48 6.79
C PHE A 474 2.46 -48.91 5.91
N ARG A 475 2.11 -47.63 6.04
CA ARG A 475 1.05 -47.00 5.24
C ARG A 475 1.40 -46.80 3.76
N ILE A 476 2.67 -46.79 3.39
CA ILE A 476 3.11 -46.87 2.01
C ILE A 476 2.87 -48.28 1.46
N GLN A 477 3.18 -49.31 2.25
CA GLN A 477 3.06 -50.74 1.85
C GLN A 477 1.59 -51.19 1.75
N ASP A 478 0.71 -50.72 2.64
CA ASP A 478 -0.72 -51.06 2.61
C ASP A 478 -1.55 -50.24 1.61
N GLY A 479 -0.97 -49.28 0.94
CA GLY A 479 -1.62 -48.49 -0.09
C GLY A 479 -2.57 -47.39 0.42
N THR A 480 -2.68 -47.18 1.73
CA THR A 480 -3.59 -46.15 2.31
C THR A 480 -3.11 -44.72 2.05
N LEU A 481 -1.84 -44.55 1.68
CA LEU A 481 -1.24 -43.28 1.27
C LEU A 481 -1.18 -43.06 -0.26
N LYS A 482 -1.76 -43.97 -1.05
CA LYS A 482 -1.62 -43.97 -2.52
C LYS A 482 -2.03 -42.66 -3.20
N ASN A 483 -3.11 -42.05 -2.78
CA ASN A 483 -3.61 -40.78 -3.39
C ASN A 483 -2.85 -39.53 -2.95
N GLY A 484 -2.40 -39.48 -1.70
CA GLY A 484 -1.48 -38.46 -1.22
C GLY A 484 -0.09 -38.58 -1.87
N PHE A 485 0.36 -39.82 -2.06
CA PHE A 485 1.69 -40.18 -2.55
C PHE A 485 1.97 -39.80 -4.01
N LYS A 486 0.99 -39.87 -4.90
CA LYS A 486 1.15 -39.35 -6.29
C LYS A 486 1.49 -37.88 -6.35
N LYS A 487 1.05 -37.10 -5.38
CA LYS A 487 1.40 -35.66 -5.24
C LYS A 487 2.76 -35.44 -4.57
N PHE A 488 3.28 -36.42 -3.79
CA PHE A 488 4.59 -36.39 -3.18
C PHE A 488 5.75 -36.55 -4.17
N LEU A 489 5.47 -37.05 -5.33
CA LEU A 489 6.48 -37.47 -6.31
C LEU A 489 6.97 -36.37 -7.24
N GLN A 490 6.53 -35.14 -7.06
CA GLN A 490 7.17 -34.01 -7.74
C GLN A 490 8.52 -33.66 -7.08
N PRO A 491 9.58 -33.39 -7.85
CA PRO A 491 10.94 -33.21 -7.32
C PRO A 491 11.05 -32.19 -6.17
N ILE A 492 10.22 -31.14 -6.22
CA ILE A 492 10.18 -30.07 -5.20
C ILE A 492 9.71 -30.60 -3.84
N TYR A 493 8.87 -31.61 -3.82
CA TYR A 493 8.33 -32.22 -2.59
C TYR A 493 9.32 -33.13 -1.90
N LEU A 494 10.19 -33.79 -2.67
CA LEU A 494 11.29 -34.55 -2.12
C LEU A 494 12.30 -33.66 -1.41
N LEU A 495 12.53 -32.45 -1.91
CA LEU A 495 13.36 -31.46 -1.22
C LEU A 495 12.73 -31.00 0.10
N ILE A 496 11.43 -30.77 0.11
CA ILE A 496 10.70 -30.43 1.34
C ILE A 496 10.73 -31.58 2.32
N LEU A 497 10.46 -32.80 1.85
CA LEU A 497 10.52 -34.02 2.66
C LEU A 497 11.92 -34.24 3.23
N ARG A 498 12.97 -34.13 2.43
CA ARG A 498 14.38 -34.20 2.87
C ARG A 498 14.71 -33.14 3.92
N SER A 499 14.20 -31.92 3.75
CA SER A 499 14.40 -30.84 4.72
C SER A 499 13.67 -31.14 6.05
N ILE A 500 12.43 -31.60 6.01
CA ILE A 500 11.66 -32.02 7.19
C ILE A 500 12.38 -33.14 7.94
N LEU A 501 12.92 -34.12 7.20
CA LEU A 501 13.57 -35.30 7.75
C LEU A 501 15.01 -35.04 8.25
N LYS A 502 15.72 -34.06 7.70
CA LYS A 502 17.06 -33.64 8.18
C LYS A 502 17.01 -32.94 9.54
N ASP A 503 15.99 -32.12 9.76
CA ASP A 503 15.83 -31.40 11.04
C ASP A 503 15.46 -32.35 12.21
N GLY A 504 15.03 -33.59 11.91
CA GLY A 504 14.60 -34.61 12.87
C GLY A 504 15.60 -35.69 13.22
N LYS A 505 16.91 -35.49 13.19
CA LYS A 505 17.98 -36.44 13.61
C LYS A 505 18.01 -37.84 12.93
N HIS A 506 17.42 -38.06 11.76
CA HIS A 506 17.34 -39.39 11.17
C HIS A 506 17.99 -39.49 9.77
N VAL A 507 19.26 -39.92 9.72
CA VAL A 507 20.04 -40.18 8.52
C VAL A 507 19.45 -41.33 7.65
N LYS A 508 18.52 -42.13 8.18
CA LYS A 508 17.97 -43.32 7.48
C LYS A 508 16.91 -43.02 6.40
N TYR A 509 16.47 -41.78 6.27
CA TYR A 509 15.40 -41.42 5.33
C TYR A 509 15.86 -41.15 3.89
N ASP A 510 17.12 -40.85 3.66
CA ASP A 510 17.64 -40.69 2.29
C ASP A 510 17.48 -41.98 1.48
N SER A 511 17.65 -43.18 2.13
CA SER A 511 17.44 -44.47 1.48
C SER A 511 15.95 -44.72 1.15
N LEU A 512 15.00 -44.25 1.97
CA LEU A 512 13.59 -44.38 1.69
C LEU A 512 13.13 -43.45 0.55
N CYS A 513 13.63 -42.22 0.51
CA CYS A 513 13.39 -41.30 -0.59
C CYS A 513 13.95 -41.81 -1.93
N GLU A 514 15.15 -42.38 -1.93
CA GLU A 514 15.74 -43.01 -3.11
C GLU A 514 14.96 -44.26 -3.56
N LYS A 515 14.52 -45.08 -2.65
CA LYS A 515 13.68 -46.27 -2.94
C LYS A 515 12.34 -45.86 -3.56
N ILE A 516 11.68 -44.84 -3.04
CA ILE A 516 10.46 -44.28 -3.59
C ILE A 516 10.67 -43.76 -5.00
N LEU A 517 11.77 -43.02 -5.26
CA LEU A 517 12.12 -42.49 -6.58
C LEU A 517 12.36 -43.63 -7.59
N THR A 518 12.98 -44.71 -7.16
CA THR A 518 13.30 -45.86 -8.01
C THR A 518 12.05 -46.70 -8.35
N GLU A 519 11.20 -46.94 -7.38
CA GLU A 519 9.95 -47.71 -7.54
C GLU A 519 8.88 -47.00 -8.37
N THR A 520 8.95 -45.66 -8.48
CA THR A 520 7.91 -44.86 -9.16
C THR A 520 8.29 -44.43 -10.57
N LYS A 521 9.43 -44.83 -11.10
CA LYS A 521 9.92 -44.50 -12.47
C LYS A 521 9.94 -42.99 -12.80
N ILE A 522 10.17 -42.15 -11.84
CA ILE A 522 10.31 -40.70 -12.07
C ILE A 522 11.73 -40.43 -12.54
N LYS A 523 11.86 -39.79 -13.72
CA LYS A 523 13.14 -39.33 -14.25
C LYS A 523 13.79 -38.36 -13.26
N LYS A 524 15.07 -38.60 -12.91
CA LYS A 524 15.91 -37.64 -12.21
C LYS A 524 15.94 -36.34 -13.04
N TYR A 525 15.37 -35.31 -12.54
CA TYR A 525 15.71 -33.96 -13.02
C TYR A 525 16.89 -33.50 -12.18
N GLU A 526 18.01 -33.27 -12.83
CA GLU A 526 19.17 -32.61 -12.24
C GLU A 526 18.75 -31.20 -11.79
N ILE A 527 19.04 -30.89 -10.53
CA ILE A 527 18.75 -29.58 -9.89
C ILE A 527 20.01 -28.74 -10.03
#